data_0f3fc704e003c1925296a200747b7142
#
_entry.id   0f3fc704e003c1925296a200747b7142
#
_cell.length_a   1.000
_cell.length_b   1.000
_cell.length_c   1.000
_cell.angle_alpha   90.00
_cell.angle_beta   90.00
_cell.angle_gamma   90.00
#
_symmetry.space_group_name_H-M   'P 1'
#
loop_
_entity.id
_entity.type
_entity.pdbx_description
1 polymer ?
#
loop_
_entity_poly.entity_id
_entity_poly.type
_entity_poly.pdbx_seq_one_letter_code
_entity_poly.pdbx_strand_id
1 'polypeptide(L)'
;MRILVTGASGLLGLNLALEAARDHIVFGVTNRNPIDTDSFMVRNTDLLVPGACERLLDETQPDWVVHCAALAIIDACEADPTQAQQLNTEVPAKLASIVARGGARFLHVSTDAVFDGIRGNYEEQDTPNPLSVYAKTKLAGERAVADTNPDAIIARVNLYGWSLNGKRSLAEFFFNNLSAGKPVKGFIDVFFCPLLVNDLAHIFLQMLAAGLNGLYHVVSSECLSKYDFGVRIARKFGLSEDLISPNSVAESGFAAARSPNLTLRTDKLARDIGVSPPDISSGLENFYSLYKQGYPQMLKAIRH
;
A
#
# COMPACT_ATOMS: atom_id res chain seq x y z
N MET A 1 -13.10 -3.36 -17.92
CA MET A 1 -11.72 -2.97 -18.26
C MET A 1 -10.80 -4.17 -18.04
N ARG A 2 -9.64 -4.19 -18.69
CA ARG A 2 -8.53 -5.12 -18.45
C ARG A 2 -7.53 -4.43 -17.50
N ILE A 3 -7.29 -5.01 -16.35
CA ILE A 3 -6.45 -4.39 -15.31
C ILE A 3 -5.24 -5.27 -15.02
N LEU A 4 -4.06 -4.69 -15.10
CA LEU A 4 -2.80 -5.33 -14.70
C LEU A 4 -2.41 -4.84 -13.31
N VAL A 5 -2.28 -5.76 -12.35
CA VAL A 5 -1.86 -5.47 -10.97
C VAL A 5 -0.52 -6.12 -10.70
N THR A 6 0.55 -5.36 -10.57
CA THR A 6 1.84 -5.93 -10.17
C THR A 6 1.94 -6.08 -8.66
N GLY A 7 2.72 -7.04 -8.18
CA GLY A 7 2.81 -7.33 -6.75
C GLY A 7 1.54 -7.98 -6.18
N ALA A 8 0.83 -8.76 -6.99
CA ALA A 8 -0.45 -9.39 -6.65
C ALA A 8 -0.41 -10.41 -5.50
N SER A 9 0.75 -10.80 -5.01
CA SER A 9 0.89 -11.58 -3.76
C SER A 9 1.15 -10.70 -2.53
N GLY A 10 1.25 -9.38 -2.70
CA GLY A 10 1.40 -8.39 -1.61
C GLY A 10 0.08 -8.05 -0.93
N LEU A 11 0.15 -7.33 0.21
CA LEU A 11 -1.05 -6.91 0.95
C LEU A 11 -1.99 -6.09 0.06
N LEU A 12 -1.51 -5.02 -0.58
CA LEU A 12 -2.33 -4.18 -1.46
C LEU A 12 -2.68 -4.88 -2.76
N GLY A 13 -1.69 -5.43 -3.47
CA GLY A 13 -1.91 -5.99 -4.81
C GLY A 13 -2.92 -7.13 -4.83
N LEU A 14 -2.92 -8.01 -3.81
CA LEU A 14 -3.89 -9.10 -3.69
C LEU A 14 -5.32 -8.58 -3.46
N ASN A 15 -5.48 -7.71 -2.45
CA ASN A 15 -6.79 -7.15 -2.12
C ASN A 15 -7.36 -6.34 -3.30
N LEU A 16 -6.52 -5.52 -3.96
CA LEU A 16 -6.91 -4.78 -5.16
C LEU A 16 -7.32 -5.71 -6.32
N ALA A 17 -6.54 -6.77 -6.57
CA ALA A 17 -6.87 -7.71 -7.63
C ALA A 17 -8.20 -8.43 -7.37
N LEU A 18 -8.47 -8.83 -6.12
CA LEU A 18 -9.74 -9.46 -5.72
C LEU A 18 -10.92 -8.50 -5.84
N GLU A 19 -10.78 -7.24 -5.38
CA GLU A 19 -11.84 -6.23 -5.51
C GLU A 19 -12.11 -5.89 -6.98
N ALA A 20 -11.07 -5.67 -7.77
CA ALA A 20 -11.20 -5.34 -9.19
C ALA A 20 -11.80 -6.50 -10.02
N ALA A 21 -11.52 -7.76 -9.65
CA ALA A 21 -12.01 -8.93 -10.37
C ALA A 21 -13.53 -9.14 -10.30
N ARG A 22 -14.23 -8.40 -9.43
CA ARG A 22 -15.71 -8.43 -9.37
C ARG A 22 -16.34 -7.87 -10.64
N ASP A 23 -15.73 -6.85 -11.25
CA ASP A 23 -16.31 -6.11 -12.38
C ASP A 23 -15.37 -6.01 -13.60
N HIS A 24 -14.13 -6.51 -13.48
CA HIS A 24 -13.09 -6.32 -14.48
C HIS A 24 -12.34 -7.62 -14.78
N ILE A 25 -11.66 -7.68 -15.91
CA ILE A 25 -10.70 -8.74 -16.24
C ILE A 25 -9.36 -8.35 -15.60
N VAL A 26 -8.86 -9.15 -14.65
CA VAL A 26 -7.66 -8.83 -13.89
C VAL A 26 -6.53 -9.82 -14.19
N PHE A 27 -5.33 -9.26 -14.38
CA PHE A 27 -4.06 -9.97 -14.47
C PHE A 27 -3.20 -9.59 -13.27
N GLY A 28 -3.00 -10.51 -12.34
CA GLY A 28 -2.14 -10.34 -11.18
C GLY A 28 -0.73 -10.82 -11.46
N VAL A 29 0.28 -9.96 -11.28
CA VAL A 29 1.68 -10.31 -11.47
C VAL A 29 2.35 -10.64 -10.15
N THR A 30 2.94 -11.81 -10.06
CA THR A 30 3.73 -12.30 -8.92
C THR A 30 5.17 -12.59 -9.36
N ASN A 31 6.08 -12.78 -8.41
CA ASN A 31 7.46 -13.20 -8.64
C ASN A 31 7.86 -14.28 -7.61
N ARG A 32 8.61 -13.92 -6.58
CA ARG A 32 9.17 -14.85 -5.58
C ARG A 32 8.12 -15.59 -4.74
N ASN A 33 6.93 -15.03 -4.63
CA ASN A 33 5.79 -15.63 -3.92
C ASN A 33 4.65 -15.82 -4.92
N PRO A 34 4.68 -16.89 -5.72
CA PRO A 34 3.58 -17.18 -6.63
C PRO A 34 2.31 -17.49 -5.84
N ILE A 35 1.15 -17.24 -6.45
CA ILE A 35 -0.16 -17.58 -5.90
C ILE A 35 -0.97 -18.31 -6.96
N ASP A 36 -1.92 -19.13 -6.51
CA ASP A 36 -2.88 -19.81 -7.35
C ASP A 36 -4.30 -19.49 -6.88
N THR A 37 -5.12 -18.95 -7.78
CA THR A 37 -6.49 -18.51 -7.49
C THR A 37 -7.36 -18.53 -8.74
N ASP A 38 -8.62 -18.88 -8.56
CA ASP A 38 -9.63 -18.83 -9.63
C ASP A 38 -10.25 -17.42 -9.78
N SER A 39 -9.92 -16.48 -8.87
CA SER A 39 -10.55 -15.15 -8.85
C SER A 39 -10.05 -14.23 -9.98
N PHE A 40 -8.80 -14.41 -10.43
CA PHE A 40 -8.20 -13.63 -11.50
C PHE A 40 -7.02 -14.38 -12.14
N MET A 41 -6.59 -13.94 -13.31
CA MET A 41 -5.47 -14.57 -14.03
C MET A 41 -4.14 -14.20 -13.41
N VAL A 42 -3.29 -15.19 -13.07
CA VAL A 42 -1.96 -14.96 -12.49
C VAL A 42 -0.88 -15.10 -13.56
N ARG A 43 0.11 -14.21 -13.51
CA ARG A 43 1.36 -14.25 -14.28
C ARG A 43 2.54 -14.22 -13.33
N ASN A 44 3.35 -15.26 -13.34
CA ASN A 44 4.60 -15.27 -12.58
C ASN A 44 5.71 -14.67 -13.45
N THR A 45 6.15 -13.45 -13.12
CA THR A 45 7.08 -12.67 -13.94
C THR A 45 8.04 -11.88 -13.06
N ASP A 46 9.34 -12.05 -13.29
CA ASP A 46 10.35 -11.16 -12.72
C ASP A 46 10.48 -9.91 -13.60
N LEU A 47 10.05 -8.78 -13.06
CA LEU A 47 10.06 -7.49 -13.76
C LEU A 47 11.47 -6.93 -14.00
N LEU A 48 12.50 -7.51 -13.36
CA LEU A 48 13.91 -7.15 -13.57
C LEU A 48 14.51 -7.83 -14.81
N VAL A 49 13.89 -8.88 -15.34
CA VAL A 49 14.36 -9.55 -16.55
C VAL A 49 14.19 -8.63 -17.77
N PRO A 50 15.22 -8.45 -18.59
CA PRO A 50 15.12 -7.64 -19.81
C PRO A 50 13.96 -8.07 -20.73
N GLY A 51 13.15 -7.13 -21.17
CA GLY A 51 11.98 -7.37 -22.01
C GLY A 51 10.75 -7.93 -21.28
N ALA A 52 10.81 -8.22 -19.97
CA ALA A 52 9.69 -8.79 -19.23
C ALA A 52 8.49 -7.83 -19.13
N CYS A 53 8.73 -6.55 -18.88
CA CYS A 53 7.67 -5.54 -18.80
C CYS A 53 6.96 -5.38 -20.15
N GLU A 54 7.69 -5.34 -21.25
CA GLU A 54 7.16 -5.24 -22.61
C GLU A 54 6.28 -6.46 -22.94
N ARG A 55 6.82 -7.67 -22.80
CA ARG A 55 6.06 -8.92 -23.04
C ARG A 55 4.79 -8.99 -22.20
N LEU A 56 4.88 -8.64 -20.92
CA LEU A 56 3.75 -8.65 -20.01
C LEU A 56 2.62 -7.72 -20.49
N LEU A 57 2.94 -6.51 -20.90
CA LEU A 57 1.96 -5.55 -21.42
C LEU A 57 1.41 -5.97 -22.79
N ASP A 58 2.25 -6.52 -23.65
CA ASP A 58 1.83 -7.06 -24.94
C ASP A 58 0.88 -8.26 -24.81
N GLU A 59 1.13 -9.16 -23.85
CA GLU A 59 0.26 -10.32 -23.60
C GLU A 59 -1.07 -9.95 -22.93
N THR A 60 -1.03 -8.99 -22.01
CA THR A 60 -2.21 -8.65 -21.20
C THR A 60 -3.05 -7.54 -21.79
N GLN A 61 -2.48 -6.67 -22.66
CA GLN A 61 -3.15 -5.52 -23.29
C GLN A 61 -4.07 -4.79 -22.29
N PRO A 62 -3.53 -4.25 -21.20
CA PRO A 62 -4.34 -3.69 -20.13
C PRO A 62 -4.84 -2.29 -20.50
N ASP A 63 -6.07 -1.97 -20.08
CA ASP A 63 -6.60 -0.61 -20.08
C ASP A 63 -6.02 0.20 -18.93
N TRP A 64 -5.81 -0.48 -17.78
CA TRP A 64 -5.26 0.11 -16.56
C TRP A 64 -4.14 -0.74 -15.98
N VAL A 65 -3.08 -0.09 -15.51
CA VAL A 65 -1.97 -0.74 -14.81
C VAL A 65 -1.83 -0.13 -13.42
N VAL A 66 -1.94 -0.97 -12.38
CA VAL A 66 -1.67 -0.57 -10.98
C VAL A 66 -0.39 -1.24 -10.51
N HIS A 67 0.65 -0.42 -10.30
CA HIS A 67 1.96 -0.89 -9.92
C HIS A 67 2.14 -0.88 -8.39
N CYS A 68 1.91 -2.07 -7.77
CA CYS A 68 2.07 -2.29 -6.32
C CYS A 68 3.37 -3.03 -5.98
N ALA A 69 4.10 -3.58 -6.98
CA ALA A 69 5.34 -4.30 -6.72
C ALA A 69 6.43 -3.34 -6.22
N ALA A 70 7.09 -3.72 -5.13
CA ALA A 70 8.18 -2.96 -4.52
C ALA A 70 9.01 -3.86 -3.60
N LEU A 71 10.25 -3.50 -3.35
CA LEU A 71 10.99 -3.93 -2.18
C LEU A 71 10.60 -3.00 -1.02
N ALA A 72 9.66 -3.46 -0.16
CA ALA A 72 9.02 -2.61 0.86
C ALA A 72 9.53 -2.86 2.30
N ILE A 73 10.45 -3.79 2.50
CA ILE A 73 11.07 -4.08 3.80
C ILE A 73 12.27 -3.17 3.96
N ILE A 74 12.21 -2.25 4.93
CA ILE A 74 13.25 -1.22 5.16
C ILE A 74 14.62 -1.87 5.31
N ASP A 75 14.76 -2.86 6.20
CA ASP A 75 16.03 -3.54 6.46
C ASP A 75 16.58 -4.25 5.21
N ALA A 76 15.71 -4.79 4.35
CA ALA A 76 16.13 -5.40 3.09
C ALA A 76 16.62 -4.34 2.09
N CYS A 77 16.01 -3.14 2.07
CA CYS A 77 16.50 -2.03 1.24
C CYS A 77 17.85 -1.49 1.72
N GLU A 78 18.05 -1.41 3.03
CA GLU A 78 19.37 -1.02 3.60
C GLU A 78 20.45 -2.07 3.31
N ALA A 79 20.09 -3.35 3.31
CA ALA A 79 21.02 -4.46 3.00
C ALA A 79 21.37 -4.55 1.51
N ASP A 80 20.44 -4.22 0.60
CA ASP A 80 20.65 -4.21 -0.86
C ASP A 80 20.05 -2.96 -1.51
N PRO A 81 20.75 -1.81 -1.43
CA PRO A 81 20.30 -0.57 -2.05
C PRO A 81 20.16 -0.65 -3.58
N THR A 82 20.98 -1.51 -4.23
CA THR A 82 20.92 -1.71 -5.68
C THR A 82 19.62 -2.38 -6.09
N GLN A 83 19.23 -3.46 -5.44
CA GLN A 83 17.96 -4.11 -5.70
C GLN A 83 16.79 -3.19 -5.37
N ALA A 84 16.89 -2.40 -4.27
CA ALA A 84 15.89 -1.41 -3.93
C ALA A 84 15.73 -0.35 -5.04
N GLN A 85 16.83 0.17 -5.59
CA GLN A 85 16.83 1.12 -6.71
C GLN A 85 16.17 0.50 -7.95
N GLN A 86 16.53 -0.70 -8.32
CA GLN A 86 15.96 -1.39 -9.48
C GLN A 86 14.45 -1.58 -9.35
N LEU A 87 13.98 -2.15 -8.23
CA LEU A 87 12.57 -2.46 -8.04
C LEU A 87 11.69 -1.25 -7.75
N ASN A 88 12.20 -0.27 -7.01
CA ASN A 88 11.40 0.86 -6.55
C ASN A 88 11.49 2.09 -7.46
N THR A 89 12.52 2.16 -8.33
CA THR A 89 12.75 3.31 -9.22
C THR A 89 12.73 2.92 -10.70
N GLU A 90 13.54 1.95 -11.11
CA GLU A 90 13.73 1.65 -12.55
C GLU A 90 12.55 0.89 -13.14
N VAL A 91 12.04 -0.11 -12.44
CA VAL A 91 10.85 -0.88 -12.88
C VAL A 91 9.63 0.01 -13.05
N PRO A 92 9.20 0.84 -12.07
CA PRO A 92 8.05 1.72 -12.26
C PRO A 92 8.26 2.75 -13.38
N ALA A 93 9.47 3.33 -13.54
CA ALA A 93 9.78 4.23 -14.64
C ALA A 93 9.63 3.54 -16.00
N LYS A 94 10.15 2.31 -16.13
CA LYS A 94 10.04 1.50 -17.34
C LYS A 94 8.57 1.18 -17.68
N LEU A 95 7.80 0.70 -16.71
CA LEU A 95 6.37 0.43 -16.90
C LEU A 95 5.62 1.70 -17.31
N ALA A 96 5.84 2.83 -16.61
CA ALA A 96 5.23 4.12 -16.92
C ALA A 96 5.51 4.55 -18.36
N SER A 97 6.78 4.41 -18.81
CA SER A 97 7.19 4.74 -20.20
C SER A 97 6.50 3.88 -21.25
N ILE A 98 6.35 2.57 -21.02
CA ILE A 98 5.68 1.67 -21.97
C ILE A 98 4.18 1.98 -22.01
N VAL A 99 3.57 2.15 -20.84
CA VAL A 99 2.13 2.45 -20.70
C VAL A 99 1.78 3.78 -21.37
N ALA A 100 2.61 4.82 -21.22
CA ALA A 100 2.40 6.12 -21.87
C ALA A 100 2.33 6.00 -23.41
N ARG A 101 3.13 5.11 -24.01
CA ARG A 101 3.09 4.86 -25.45
C ARG A 101 1.89 4.02 -25.91
N GLY A 102 1.39 3.15 -25.02
CA GLY A 102 0.28 2.24 -25.31
C GLY A 102 -1.12 2.83 -25.04
N GLY A 103 -1.21 4.03 -24.45
CA GLY A 103 -2.48 4.71 -24.15
C GLY A 103 -3.26 4.13 -22.96
N ALA A 104 -2.71 3.15 -22.23
CA ALA A 104 -3.29 2.66 -20.98
C ALA A 104 -3.08 3.68 -19.85
N ARG A 105 -3.88 3.60 -18.78
CA ARG A 105 -3.71 4.43 -17.59
C ARG A 105 -2.75 3.76 -16.61
N PHE A 106 -1.93 4.56 -15.94
CA PHE A 106 -0.93 4.08 -14.99
C PHE A 106 -1.13 4.68 -13.59
N LEU A 107 -1.17 3.82 -12.58
CA LEU A 107 -1.13 4.22 -11.18
C LEU A 107 0.07 3.59 -10.50
N HIS A 108 0.96 4.44 -9.95
CA HIS A 108 2.12 4.04 -9.16
C HIS A 108 1.85 4.21 -7.68
N VAL A 109 2.00 3.13 -6.91
CA VAL A 109 1.85 3.16 -5.45
C VAL A 109 3.18 3.60 -4.82
N SER A 110 3.13 4.72 -4.09
CA SER A 110 4.23 5.25 -3.28
C SER A 110 3.89 5.18 -1.78
N THR A 111 4.54 5.98 -0.94
CA THR A 111 4.49 5.88 0.53
C THR A 111 4.53 7.25 1.19
N ASP A 112 3.93 7.37 2.38
CA ASP A 112 4.08 8.50 3.30
C ASP A 112 5.53 8.66 3.81
N ALA A 113 6.31 7.58 3.83
CA ALA A 113 7.69 7.56 4.32
C ALA A 113 8.65 8.42 3.48
N VAL A 114 8.22 9.02 2.37
CA VAL A 114 9.01 10.03 1.63
C VAL A 114 9.23 11.31 2.45
N PHE A 115 8.48 11.51 3.53
CA PHE A 115 8.65 12.61 4.48
C PHE A 115 9.47 12.18 5.70
N ASP A 116 10.13 13.15 6.35
CA ASP A 116 10.92 12.92 7.56
C ASP A 116 10.07 12.75 8.83
N GLY A 117 8.82 13.20 8.80
CA GLY A 117 7.91 13.12 9.94
C GLY A 117 8.16 14.16 11.04
N ILE A 118 8.92 15.21 10.78
CA ILE A 118 9.19 16.28 11.77
C ILE A 118 7.93 17.12 12.00
N ARG A 119 7.23 17.50 10.93
CA ARG A 119 6.08 18.42 11.00
C ARG A 119 4.74 17.70 11.11
N GLY A 120 4.52 16.66 10.29
CA GLY A 120 3.20 16.06 10.06
C GLY A 120 2.27 16.94 9.22
N ASN A 121 1.05 16.45 8.97
CA ASN A 121 0.02 17.10 8.15
C ASN A 121 0.56 17.60 6.80
N TYR A 122 1.38 16.76 6.15
CA TYR A 122 1.99 17.11 4.88
C TYR A 122 0.94 17.17 3.76
N GLU A 123 1.13 18.13 2.87
CA GLU A 123 0.38 18.30 1.62
C GLU A 123 1.23 17.81 0.43
N GLU A 124 0.60 17.57 -0.75
CA GLU A 124 1.29 17.02 -1.90
C GLU A 124 2.43 17.90 -2.42
N GLN A 125 2.34 19.22 -2.25
CA GLN A 125 3.37 20.21 -2.64
C GLN A 125 4.51 20.34 -1.64
N ASP A 126 4.42 19.75 -0.46
CA ASP A 126 5.49 19.81 0.53
C ASP A 126 6.74 19.06 0.05
N THR A 127 7.90 19.61 0.37
CA THR A 127 9.18 19.03 -0.02
C THR A 127 9.45 17.72 0.74
N PRO A 128 9.59 16.58 0.05
CA PRO A 128 9.96 15.32 0.69
C PRO A 128 11.39 15.34 1.23
N ASN A 129 11.60 14.66 2.37
CA ASN A 129 12.91 14.46 3.00
C ASN A 129 13.03 13.02 3.52
N PRO A 130 13.25 12.02 2.63
CA PRO A 130 13.26 10.60 2.99
C PRO A 130 14.47 10.22 3.84
N LEU A 131 14.25 9.46 4.92
CA LEU A 131 15.31 9.09 5.88
C LEU A 131 15.98 7.73 5.57
N SER A 132 15.31 6.80 4.89
CA SER A 132 15.79 5.44 4.60
C SER A 132 16.05 5.20 3.11
N VAL A 133 16.80 4.15 2.77
CA VAL A 133 16.99 3.69 1.38
C VAL A 133 15.64 3.37 0.72
N TYR A 134 14.74 2.68 1.44
CA TYR A 134 13.39 2.44 0.97
C TYR A 134 12.69 3.73 0.53
N ALA A 135 12.63 4.71 1.42
CA ALA A 135 11.94 5.98 1.16
C ALA A 135 12.60 6.79 0.04
N LYS A 136 13.94 6.81 -0.02
CA LYS A 136 14.72 7.48 -1.09
C LYS A 136 14.44 6.85 -2.45
N THR A 137 14.44 5.52 -2.55
CA THR A 137 14.17 4.82 -3.81
C THR A 137 12.71 4.93 -4.25
N LYS A 138 11.75 4.98 -3.29
CA LYS A 138 10.34 5.25 -3.60
C LYS A 138 10.15 6.67 -4.14
N LEU A 139 10.76 7.68 -3.51
CA LEU A 139 10.73 9.07 -4.01
C LEU A 139 11.37 9.21 -5.39
N ALA A 140 12.50 8.53 -5.62
CA ALA A 140 13.13 8.51 -6.95
C ALA A 140 12.19 7.87 -7.99
N GLY A 141 11.45 6.83 -7.62
CA GLY A 141 10.41 6.20 -8.45
C GLY A 141 9.26 7.15 -8.79
N GLU A 142 8.74 7.94 -7.81
CA GLU A 142 7.73 8.97 -8.06
C GLU A 142 8.19 9.94 -9.16
N ARG A 143 9.41 10.47 -9.02
CA ARG A 143 9.99 11.43 -9.98
C ARG A 143 10.17 10.80 -11.36
N ALA A 144 10.75 9.62 -11.42
CA ALA A 144 10.99 8.92 -12.68
C ALA A 144 9.68 8.56 -13.41
N VAL A 145 8.62 8.21 -12.68
CA VAL A 145 7.28 7.99 -13.24
C VAL A 145 6.68 9.30 -13.76
N ALA A 146 6.73 10.38 -12.98
CA ALA A 146 6.21 11.69 -13.40
C ALA A 146 6.91 12.22 -14.65
N ASP A 147 8.24 12.05 -14.74
CA ASP A 147 9.05 12.49 -15.88
C ASP A 147 8.76 11.69 -17.15
N THR A 148 8.44 10.39 -17.03
CA THR A 148 8.22 9.49 -18.18
C THR A 148 6.76 9.38 -18.60
N ASN A 149 5.83 9.59 -17.69
CA ASN A 149 4.38 9.54 -17.93
C ASN A 149 3.67 10.63 -17.11
N PRO A 150 3.54 11.86 -17.61
CA PRO A 150 2.87 12.96 -16.91
C PRO A 150 1.38 12.69 -16.59
N ASP A 151 0.75 11.75 -17.32
CA ASP A 151 -0.64 11.35 -17.10
C ASP A 151 -0.79 10.26 -16.04
N ALA A 152 0.32 9.78 -15.45
CA ALA A 152 0.29 8.79 -14.40
C ALA A 152 -0.30 9.35 -13.09
N ILE A 153 -1.01 8.49 -12.35
CA ILE A 153 -1.36 8.73 -10.96
C ILE A 153 -0.20 8.23 -10.09
N ILE A 154 0.25 9.07 -9.17
CA ILE A 154 1.22 8.71 -8.12
C ILE A 154 0.50 8.81 -6.79
N ALA A 155 0.35 7.69 -6.08
CA ALA A 155 -0.40 7.61 -4.83
C ALA A 155 0.52 7.34 -3.64
N ARG A 156 0.70 8.33 -2.75
CA ARG A 156 1.35 8.12 -1.45
C ARG A 156 0.33 7.56 -0.48
N VAL A 157 0.61 6.37 0.05
CA VAL A 157 -0.33 5.61 0.88
C VAL A 157 0.28 5.25 2.24
N ASN A 158 -0.61 5.02 3.20
CA ASN A 158 -0.39 4.22 4.39
C ASN A 158 -1.59 3.30 4.57
N LEU A 159 -1.35 1.99 4.76
CA LEU A 159 -2.43 1.02 4.65
C LEU A 159 -2.35 -0.10 5.69
N TYR A 160 -3.52 -0.65 6.01
CA TYR A 160 -3.67 -1.88 6.79
C TYR A 160 -4.73 -2.78 6.14
N GLY A 161 -4.80 -4.03 6.57
CA GLY A 161 -5.80 -4.97 6.07
C GLY A 161 -5.44 -6.40 6.36
N TRP A 162 -6.25 -7.33 5.86
CA TRP A 162 -5.99 -8.75 5.91
C TRP A 162 -5.03 -9.17 4.79
N SER A 163 -4.03 -9.95 5.13
CA SER A 163 -3.01 -10.44 4.18
C SER A 163 -3.05 -11.95 4.03
N LEU A 164 -2.44 -12.43 2.94
CA LEU A 164 -2.34 -13.83 2.60
C LEU A 164 -1.82 -14.71 3.75
N ASN A 165 -0.78 -14.25 4.45
CA ASN A 165 -0.17 -14.98 5.57
C ASN A 165 -0.63 -14.48 6.95
N GLY A 166 -1.50 -13.48 7.02
CA GLY A 166 -2.03 -12.92 8.27
C GLY A 166 -1.02 -12.13 9.11
N LYS A 167 0.07 -11.62 8.53
CA LYS A 167 1.19 -11.03 9.29
C LYS A 167 1.82 -9.78 8.65
N ARG A 168 1.18 -9.19 7.63
CA ARG A 168 1.80 -8.09 6.86
C ARG A 168 1.35 -6.68 7.27
N SER A 169 0.33 -6.56 8.10
CA SER A 169 -0.19 -5.26 8.52
C SER A 169 -0.10 -5.04 10.02
N LEU A 170 -0.05 -3.77 10.43
CA LEU A 170 -0.08 -3.40 11.84
C LEU A 170 -1.40 -3.84 12.51
N ALA A 171 -2.52 -3.84 11.76
CA ALA A 171 -3.81 -4.34 12.26
C ALA A 171 -3.74 -5.84 12.60
N GLU A 172 -3.16 -6.65 11.72
CA GLU A 172 -2.96 -8.08 11.98
C GLU A 172 -2.00 -8.32 13.16
N PHE A 173 -0.98 -7.49 13.31
CA PHE A 173 -0.07 -7.57 14.45
C PHE A 173 -0.84 -7.40 15.78
N PHE A 174 -1.65 -6.35 15.93
CA PHE A 174 -2.45 -6.16 17.13
C PHE A 174 -3.48 -7.27 17.27
N PHE A 175 -4.29 -7.55 16.26
CA PHE A 175 -5.32 -8.58 16.32
C PHE A 175 -4.77 -9.94 16.73
N ASN A 176 -3.70 -10.41 16.09
CA ASN A 176 -3.15 -11.75 16.35
C ASN A 176 -2.57 -11.88 17.77
N ASN A 177 -1.83 -10.87 18.24
CA ASN A 177 -1.24 -10.92 19.57
C ASN A 177 -2.32 -10.82 20.67
N LEU A 178 -3.23 -9.88 20.54
CA LEU A 178 -4.31 -9.68 21.52
C LEU A 178 -5.26 -10.87 21.56
N SER A 179 -5.62 -11.45 20.42
CA SER A 179 -6.41 -12.69 20.35
C SER A 179 -5.73 -13.89 20.99
N ALA A 180 -4.39 -13.88 21.02
CA ALA A 180 -3.59 -14.92 21.70
C ALA A 180 -3.31 -14.58 23.19
N GLY A 181 -3.88 -13.51 23.74
CA GLY A 181 -3.66 -13.07 25.11
C GLY A 181 -2.23 -12.54 25.36
N LYS A 182 -1.49 -12.16 24.31
CA LYS A 182 -0.11 -11.71 24.42
C LYS A 182 -0.04 -10.19 24.56
N PRO A 183 0.74 -9.67 25.54
CA PRO A 183 0.96 -8.24 25.67
C PRO A 183 1.78 -7.69 24.49
N VAL A 184 1.45 -6.45 24.11
CA VAL A 184 2.13 -5.71 23.04
C VAL A 184 2.43 -4.29 23.48
N LYS A 185 3.40 -3.64 22.82
CA LYS A 185 3.68 -2.22 22.98
C LYS A 185 3.09 -1.45 21.78
N GLY A 186 2.45 -0.32 22.06
CA GLY A 186 1.98 0.65 21.07
C GLY A 186 2.72 1.97 21.22
N PHE A 187 3.21 2.56 20.11
CA PHE A 187 3.89 3.85 20.15
C PHE A 187 2.90 5.00 20.26
N ILE A 188 3.02 5.81 21.32
CA ILE A 188 2.19 7.00 21.57
C ILE A 188 2.65 8.22 20.79
N ASP A 189 3.87 8.21 20.30
CA ASP A 189 4.58 9.31 19.64
C ASP A 189 4.88 9.03 18.15
N VAL A 190 4.26 7.99 17.57
CA VAL A 190 4.33 7.71 16.13
C VAL A 190 2.94 7.81 15.53
N PHE A 191 2.71 8.87 14.73
CA PHE A 191 1.43 9.21 14.12
C PHE A 191 1.39 8.86 12.63
N PHE A 192 0.22 8.41 12.15
CA PHE A 192 0.00 7.99 10.78
C PHE A 192 -1.50 8.04 10.43
N CYS A 193 -1.85 7.95 9.17
CA CYS A 193 -3.25 7.99 8.71
C CYS A 193 -3.56 6.68 7.91
N PRO A 194 -3.70 5.52 8.59
CA PRO A 194 -3.85 4.23 7.92
C PRO A 194 -5.22 4.10 7.25
N LEU A 195 -5.24 3.67 5.99
CA LEU A 195 -6.45 3.36 5.24
C LEU A 195 -6.60 1.85 5.07
N LEU A 196 -7.81 1.33 5.18
CA LEU A 196 -8.09 -0.08 4.91
C LEU A 196 -7.78 -0.38 3.44
N VAL A 197 -7.05 -1.45 3.19
CA VAL A 197 -6.57 -1.82 1.85
C VAL A 197 -7.70 -2.05 0.83
N ASN A 198 -8.87 -2.53 1.28
CA ASN A 198 -10.05 -2.71 0.43
C ASN A 198 -10.67 -1.35 0.04
N ASP A 199 -10.77 -0.40 0.98
CA ASP A 199 -11.23 0.96 0.71
C ASP A 199 -10.25 1.69 -0.23
N LEU A 200 -8.93 1.51 -0.01
CA LEU A 200 -7.88 2.01 -0.90
C LEU A 200 -8.01 1.45 -2.32
N ALA A 201 -8.32 0.16 -2.47
CA ALA A 201 -8.55 -0.47 -3.77
C ALA A 201 -9.72 0.20 -4.52
N HIS A 202 -10.84 0.45 -3.83
CA HIS A 202 -11.98 1.15 -4.41
C HIS A 202 -11.63 2.59 -4.83
N ILE A 203 -10.89 3.33 -4.00
CA ILE A 203 -10.44 4.68 -4.34
C ILE A 203 -9.55 4.67 -5.59
N PHE A 204 -8.61 3.72 -5.71
CA PHE A 204 -7.75 3.59 -6.90
C PHE A 204 -8.55 3.35 -8.17
N LEU A 205 -9.56 2.46 -8.13
CA LEU A 205 -10.45 2.22 -9.26
C LEU A 205 -11.26 3.48 -9.64
N GLN A 206 -11.75 4.23 -8.64
CA GLN A 206 -12.43 5.52 -8.86
C GLN A 206 -11.49 6.56 -9.48
N MET A 207 -10.26 6.70 -8.99
CA MET A 207 -9.27 7.63 -9.54
C MET A 207 -8.94 7.31 -11.01
N LEU A 208 -8.77 6.01 -11.34
CA LEU A 208 -8.55 5.56 -12.70
C LEU A 208 -9.76 5.84 -13.59
N ALA A 209 -10.97 5.54 -13.14
CA ALA A 209 -12.20 5.79 -13.87
C ALA A 209 -12.47 7.30 -14.10
N ALA A 210 -12.18 8.13 -13.10
CA ALA A 210 -12.33 9.59 -13.17
C ALA A 210 -11.29 10.28 -14.06
N GLY A 211 -10.28 9.56 -14.52
CA GLY A 211 -9.26 10.14 -15.37
C GLY A 211 -8.25 11.04 -14.64
N LEU A 212 -8.04 10.84 -13.35
CA LEU A 212 -7.09 11.65 -12.57
C LEU A 212 -5.63 11.41 -13.01
N ASN A 213 -4.78 12.39 -12.75
CA ASN A 213 -3.33 12.31 -12.94
C ASN A 213 -2.57 13.13 -11.90
N GLY A 214 -1.27 12.90 -11.80
CA GLY A 214 -0.39 13.60 -10.86
C GLY A 214 -0.33 12.95 -9.49
N LEU A 215 0.21 13.68 -8.50
CA LEU A 215 0.49 13.20 -7.16
C LEU A 215 -0.71 13.38 -6.23
N TYR A 216 -1.03 12.34 -5.45
CA TYR A 216 -2.10 12.33 -4.44
C TYR A 216 -1.65 11.67 -3.15
N HIS A 217 -2.12 12.18 -2.02
CA HIS A 217 -2.12 11.49 -0.74
C HIS A 217 -3.41 10.66 -0.63
N VAL A 218 -3.27 9.34 -0.59
CA VAL A 218 -4.40 8.40 -0.53
C VAL A 218 -4.33 7.61 0.77
N VAL A 219 -4.76 8.26 1.83
CA VAL A 219 -4.75 7.77 3.22
C VAL A 219 -6.10 8.02 3.88
N SER A 220 -6.28 7.55 5.12
CA SER A 220 -7.48 7.86 5.90
C SER A 220 -7.63 9.37 6.10
N SER A 221 -8.88 9.86 6.13
CA SER A 221 -9.18 11.25 6.51
C SER A 221 -8.91 11.56 7.98
N GLU A 222 -8.68 10.54 8.79
CA GLU A 222 -8.32 10.62 10.21
C GLU A 222 -6.91 10.07 10.43
N CYS A 223 -6.15 10.68 11.36
CA CYS A 223 -4.82 10.24 11.76
C CYS A 223 -4.78 10.01 13.27
N LEU A 224 -3.95 9.05 13.73
CA LEU A 224 -3.83 8.72 15.14
C LEU A 224 -2.45 8.14 15.45
N SER A 225 -2.15 7.94 16.75
CA SER A 225 -0.95 7.22 17.14
C SER A 225 -1.06 5.71 16.86
N LYS A 226 0.08 5.01 16.77
CA LYS A 226 0.05 3.54 16.64
C LYS A 226 -0.53 2.86 17.88
N TYR A 227 -0.37 3.46 19.06
CA TYR A 227 -1.00 3.01 20.30
C TYR A 227 -2.53 3.09 20.19
N ASP A 228 -3.07 4.27 19.83
CA ASP A 228 -4.52 4.46 19.71
C ASP A 228 -5.13 3.56 18.64
N PHE A 229 -4.40 3.30 17.55
CA PHE A 229 -4.83 2.35 16.53
C PHE A 229 -4.98 0.94 17.09
N GLY A 230 -4.01 0.48 17.89
CA GLY A 230 -4.09 -0.81 18.59
C GLY A 230 -5.27 -0.89 19.54
N VAL A 231 -5.51 0.18 20.34
CA VAL A 231 -6.65 0.29 21.26
C VAL A 231 -7.99 0.21 20.50
N ARG A 232 -8.12 0.94 19.38
CA ARG A 232 -9.35 0.87 18.56
C ARG A 232 -9.58 -0.52 17.96
N ILE A 233 -8.51 -1.23 17.55
CA ILE A 233 -8.61 -2.64 17.13
C ILE A 233 -9.08 -3.52 18.28
N ALA A 234 -8.49 -3.39 19.48
CA ALA A 234 -8.90 -4.17 20.65
C ALA A 234 -10.40 -3.99 20.93
N ARG A 235 -10.87 -2.75 21.01
CA ARG A 235 -12.29 -2.42 21.21
C ARG A 235 -13.18 -3.02 20.14
N LYS A 236 -12.81 -2.87 18.87
CA LYS A 236 -13.62 -3.35 17.74
C LYS A 236 -13.81 -4.86 17.76
N PHE A 237 -12.79 -5.61 18.18
CA PHE A 237 -12.83 -7.07 18.24
C PHE A 237 -13.20 -7.64 19.61
N GLY A 238 -13.51 -6.79 20.61
CA GLY A 238 -13.83 -7.24 21.97
C GLY A 238 -12.63 -7.87 22.69
N LEU A 239 -11.42 -7.43 22.39
CA LEU A 239 -10.16 -7.89 22.99
C LEU A 239 -9.72 -6.95 24.12
N SER A 240 -8.89 -7.45 25.06
CA SER A 240 -8.44 -6.63 26.20
C SER A 240 -7.47 -5.55 25.77
N GLU A 241 -7.81 -4.29 26.07
CA GLU A 241 -6.94 -3.12 25.90
C GLU A 241 -5.78 -3.11 26.89
N ASP A 242 -5.93 -3.75 28.07
CA ASP A 242 -4.91 -3.84 29.13
C ASP A 242 -3.66 -4.57 28.67
N LEU A 243 -3.75 -5.33 27.56
CA LEU A 243 -2.61 -5.97 26.93
C LEU A 243 -1.77 -5.02 26.07
N ILE A 244 -2.20 -3.77 25.87
CA ILE A 244 -1.48 -2.78 25.07
C ILE A 244 -0.81 -1.78 25.98
N SER A 245 0.50 -1.85 26.12
CA SER A 245 1.27 -0.88 26.90
C SER A 245 1.69 0.31 26.03
N PRO A 246 1.52 1.56 26.51
CA PRO A 246 2.08 2.73 25.83
C PRO A 246 3.61 2.68 25.86
N ASN A 247 4.24 3.05 24.75
CA ASN A 247 5.70 3.08 24.62
C ASN A 247 6.13 4.27 23.74
N SER A 248 7.30 4.85 24.01
CA SER A 248 7.91 5.82 23.11
C SER A 248 8.83 5.14 22.10
N VAL A 249 8.87 5.67 20.86
CA VAL A 249 9.80 5.17 19.84
C VAL A 249 11.26 5.34 20.26
N ALA A 250 11.57 6.38 21.04
CA ALA A 250 12.91 6.62 21.59
C ALA A 250 13.42 5.48 22.50
N GLU A 251 12.50 4.76 23.15
CA GLU A 251 12.79 3.64 24.06
C GLU A 251 12.88 2.29 23.34
N SER A 252 12.62 2.25 22.03
CA SER A 252 12.47 1.00 21.29
C SER A 252 13.77 0.36 20.79
N GLY A 253 14.90 1.09 20.78
CA GLY A 253 16.21 0.59 20.34
C GLY A 253 16.30 0.23 18.85
N PHE A 254 15.46 0.77 17.99
CA PHE A 254 15.55 0.53 16.55
C PHE A 254 16.85 1.08 15.94
N ALA A 255 17.50 0.29 15.08
CA ALA A 255 18.72 0.70 14.39
C ALA A 255 18.46 1.78 13.32
N ALA A 256 17.30 1.75 12.66
CA ALA A 256 16.94 2.74 11.64
C ALA A 256 16.05 3.85 12.23
N ALA A 257 16.34 5.11 11.88
CA ALA A 257 15.50 6.25 12.22
C ALA A 257 14.08 6.06 11.68
N ARG A 258 13.08 6.26 12.53
CA ARG A 258 11.66 6.18 12.15
C ARG A 258 11.06 7.57 12.24
N SER A 259 10.36 7.96 11.19
CA SER A 259 9.64 9.23 11.13
C SER A 259 8.51 9.24 12.18
N PRO A 260 8.51 10.21 13.12
CA PRO A 260 7.55 10.21 14.22
C PRO A 260 6.14 10.62 13.78
N ASN A 261 6.00 11.49 12.78
CA ASN A 261 4.70 12.02 12.39
C ASN A 261 4.54 12.04 10.86
N LEU A 262 4.01 10.95 10.31
CA LEU A 262 3.73 10.79 8.88
C LEU A 262 2.26 11.08 8.54
N THR A 263 1.63 12.00 9.25
CA THR A 263 0.27 12.42 8.93
C THR A 263 0.25 13.20 7.62
N LEU A 264 -0.72 12.88 6.75
CA LEU A 264 -0.91 13.47 5.43
C LEU A 264 -2.30 14.10 5.34
N ARG A 265 -2.43 15.17 4.57
CA ARG A 265 -3.71 15.77 4.19
C ARG A 265 -4.25 15.11 2.92
N THR A 266 -5.57 15.01 2.82
CA THR A 266 -6.27 14.37 1.70
C THR A 266 -7.24 15.32 0.98
N ASP A 267 -7.11 16.64 1.19
CA ASP A 267 -8.04 17.65 0.65
C ASP A 267 -8.06 17.65 -0.88
N LYS A 268 -6.90 17.45 -1.52
CA LYS A 268 -6.80 17.33 -2.98
C LYS A 268 -7.60 16.14 -3.49
N LEU A 269 -7.39 14.97 -2.90
CA LEU A 269 -8.11 13.77 -3.28
C LEU A 269 -9.61 13.93 -3.08
N ALA A 270 -10.04 14.41 -1.88
CA ALA A 270 -11.45 14.60 -1.55
C ALA A 270 -12.17 15.53 -2.54
N ARG A 271 -11.51 16.61 -2.96
CA ARG A 271 -12.04 17.53 -3.97
C ARG A 271 -12.17 16.87 -5.33
N ASP A 272 -11.14 16.11 -5.76
CA ASP A 272 -11.04 15.63 -7.14
C ASP A 272 -11.88 14.36 -7.38
N ILE A 273 -12.14 13.54 -6.32
CA ILE A 273 -13.09 12.40 -6.39
C ILE A 273 -14.48 12.71 -5.85
N GLY A 274 -14.69 13.92 -5.26
CA GLY A 274 -15.99 14.37 -4.76
C GLY A 274 -16.41 13.79 -3.40
N VAL A 275 -15.53 13.03 -2.72
CA VAL A 275 -15.80 12.43 -1.40
C VAL A 275 -14.51 12.31 -0.59
N SER A 276 -14.59 12.51 0.73
CA SER A 276 -13.45 12.27 1.61
C SER A 276 -13.15 10.78 1.73
N PRO A 277 -11.87 10.37 1.78
CA PRO A 277 -11.53 9.00 2.14
C PRO A 277 -12.16 8.59 3.47
N PRO A 278 -12.46 7.29 3.68
CA PRO A 278 -12.98 6.79 4.95
C PRO A 278 -12.10 7.17 6.14
N ASP A 279 -12.71 7.48 7.27
CA ASP A 279 -12.04 7.63 8.56
C ASP A 279 -11.65 6.27 9.16
N ILE A 280 -10.92 6.28 10.26
CA ILE A 280 -10.46 5.07 10.94
C ILE A 280 -11.65 4.23 11.44
N SER A 281 -12.71 4.86 11.93
CA SER A 281 -13.88 4.17 12.48
C SER A 281 -14.60 3.39 11.38
N SER A 282 -14.86 4.00 10.25
CA SER A 282 -15.45 3.36 9.06
C SER A 282 -14.56 2.23 8.51
N GLY A 283 -13.25 2.47 8.41
CA GLY A 283 -12.30 1.45 7.96
C GLY A 283 -12.23 0.24 8.91
N LEU A 284 -12.27 0.46 10.23
CA LEU A 284 -12.30 -0.64 11.22
C LEU A 284 -13.63 -1.39 11.21
N GLU A 285 -14.77 -0.73 10.93
CA GLU A 285 -16.04 -1.41 10.71
C GLU A 285 -15.96 -2.38 9.54
N ASN A 286 -15.43 -1.92 8.40
CA ASN A 286 -15.23 -2.74 7.20
C ASN A 286 -14.23 -3.89 7.47
N PHE A 287 -13.14 -3.61 8.16
CA PHE A 287 -12.12 -4.61 8.53
C PHE A 287 -12.72 -5.73 9.41
N TYR A 288 -13.57 -5.37 10.38
CA TYR A 288 -14.29 -6.32 11.23
C TYR A 288 -15.35 -7.09 10.43
N SER A 289 -16.10 -6.42 9.56
CA SER A 289 -17.10 -7.07 8.69
C SER A 289 -16.46 -8.13 7.80
N LEU A 290 -15.32 -7.83 7.19
CA LEU A 290 -14.53 -8.80 6.41
C LEU A 290 -14.10 -10.02 7.26
N TYR A 291 -13.69 -9.79 8.51
CA TYR A 291 -13.37 -10.87 9.44
C TYR A 291 -14.58 -11.77 9.69
N LYS A 292 -15.77 -11.19 9.98
CA LYS A 292 -17.01 -11.93 10.21
C LYS A 292 -17.47 -12.74 8.99
N GLN A 293 -17.13 -12.29 7.79
CA GLN A 293 -17.42 -12.97 6.53
C GLN A 293 -16.40 -14.08 6.19
N GLY A 294 -15.39 -14.32 7.05
CA GLY A 294 -14.36 -15.32 6.80
C GLY A 294 -13.30 -14.91 5.76
N TYR A 295 -13.20 -13.62 5.47
CA TYR A 295 -12.24 -13.11 4.47
C TYR A 295 -10.77 -13.50 4.75
N PRO A 296 -10.24 -13.43 6.01
CA PRO A 296 -8.88 -13.89 6.30
C PRO A 296 -8.68 -15.38 6.02
N GLN A 297 -9.71 -16.21 6.21
CA GLN A 297 -9.66 -17.64 5.90
C GLN A 297 -9.66 -17.88 4.40
N MET A 298 -10.47 -17.14 3.66
CA MET A 298 -10.50 -17.16 2.19
C MET A 298 -9.13 -16.77 1.60
N LEU A 299 -8.49 -15.71 2.12
CA LEU A 299 -7.14 -15.33 1.69
C LEU A 299 -6.12 -16.44 1.95
N LYS A 300 -6.15 -17.09 3.11
CA LYS A 300 -5.25 -18.21 3.46
C LYS A 300 -5.46 -19.46 2.59
N ALA A 301 -6.65 -19.61 2.00
CA ALA A 301 -6.96 -20.71 1.09
C ALA A 301 -6.36 -20.51 -0.32
N ILE A 302 -5.96 -19.28 -0.68
CA ILE A 302 -5.20 -19.00 -1.89
C ILE A 302 -3.84 -19.71 -1.76
N ARG A 303 -3.57 -20.63 -2.69
CA ARG A 303 -2.38 -21.48 -2.64
C ARG A 303 -1.10 -20.70 -2.96
N HIS A 304 0.01 -21.12 -2.33
CA HIS A 304 1.36 -20.64 -2.63
C HIS A 304 2.10 -21.65 -3.50
#